data_a391c77de5c06aba1d796bba90d60cb9
#
_entry.id   a391c77de5c06aba1d796bba90d60cb9
#
_cell.length_a   1.000
_cell.length_b   1.000
_cell.length_c   1.000
_cell.angle_alpha   90.00
_cell.angle_beta   90.00
_cell.angle_gamma   90.00
#
_symmetry.space_group_name_H-M   'P 1'
#
loop_
_entity.id
_entity.type
_entity.pdbx_description
1 polymer ?
#
loop_
_entity_poly.entity_id
_entity_poly.type
_entity_poly.pdbx_seq_one_letter_code
_entity_poly.pdbx_strand_id
1 'polypeptide(L)'
;SVIDRDFKEAPQTVKFGKDEHVSNGASVDENNGIYVASDKYMRKVVWTGTKLSTDEKDGAWQSEYETGQEPPAIKEGTGTGSTPTLMGFGDDEDKLVVITDGANKMHIVAFWRDQIPADFKQKEGTKSNRIADQFSITAGQPADAKWIQSEQSVVVKGYGAFVVDNIVDKMPEDKLLGAIALG
;
A
#
# COMPACT_ATOMS: atom_id res chain seq x y z
N SER A 1 14.30 -6.72 4.49
CA SER A 1 15.47 -7.62 4.38
C SER A 1 15.05 -8.97 3.82
N VAL A 2 15.95 -9.63 3.10
CA VAL A 2 15.89 -11.04 2.72
C VAL A 2 16.94 -11.78 3.55
N ILE A 3 16.54 -12.91 4.11
CA ILE A 3 17.39 -13.72 4.99
C ILE A 3 17.43 -15.13 4.41
N ASP A 4 18.64 -15.70 4.32
CA ASP A 4 18.80 -17.09 3.94
C ASP A 4 18.10 -18.02 4.93
N ARG A 5 17.35 -19.00 4.42
CA ARG A 5 16.58 -19.95 5.22
C ARG A 5 17.45 -20.72 6.23
N ASP A 6 18.66 -21.05 5.84
CA ASP A 6 19.61 -21.82 6.66
C ASP A 6 20.52 -20.92 7.51
N PHE A 7 20.35 -19.58 7.40
CA PHE A 7 21.15 -18.56 8.10
C PHE A 7 22.66 -18.65 7.82
N LYS A 8 23.04 -19.14 6.63
CA LYS A 8 24.44 -19.27 6.22
C LYS A 8 24.96 -18.04 5.51
N GLU A 9 24.07 -17.29 4.86
CA GLU A 9 24.39 -16.07 4.12
C GLU A 9 24.02 -14.82 4.93
N ALA A 10 24.77 -13.75 4.74
CA ALA A 10 24.48 -12.48 5.37
C ALA A 10 23.14 -11.90 4.86
N PRO A 11 22.29 -11.34 5.73
CA PRO A 11 21.04 -10.71 5.32
C PRO A 11 21.29 -9.59 4.31
N GLN A 12 20.47 -9.55 3.26
CA GLN A 12 20.45 -8.44 2.33
C GLN A 12 19.33 -7.47 2.70
N THR A 13 19.64 -6.19 2.73
CA THR A 13 18.70 -5.14 3.17
C THR A 13 18.67 -4.00 2.17
N VAL A 14 17.46 -3.56 1.82
CA VAL A 14 17.22 -2.27 1.17
C VAL A 14 16.80 -1.28 2.24
N LYS A 15 17.42 -0.11 2.25
CA LYS A 15 17.01 1.02 3.07
C LYS A 15 16.30 2.04 2.19
N PHE A 16 15.13 2.50 2.65
CA PHE A 16 14.41 3.59 2.02
C PHE A 16 14.92 4.95 2.51
N GLY A 17 14.30 6.03 2.08
CA GLY A 17 14.70 7.38 2.46
C GLY A 17 14.74 7.59 3.97
N LYS A 18 15.60 8.54 4.43
CA LYS A 18 15.83 8.80 5.86
C LYS A 18 14.52 9.18 6.60
N ASP A 19 13.62 9.86 5.89
CA ASP A 19 12.37 10.39 6.44
C ASP A 19 11.17 9.58 5.93
N GLU A 20 11.35 8.29 5.67
CA GLU A 20 10.29 7.37 5.27
C GLU A 20 10.06 6.33 6.36
N HIS A 21 8.78 6.10 6.65
CA HIS A 21 8.33 5.14 7.64
C HIS A 21 7.51 4.04 6.97
N VAL A 22 7.75 2.80 7.38
CA VAL A 22 6.98 1.62 7.00
C VAL A 22 6.35 1.07 8.25
N SER A 23 5.04 1.19 8.37
CA SER A 23 4.24 0.73 9.52
C SER A 23 3.50 -0.59 9.27
N ASN A 24 3.65 -1.16 8.06
CA ASN A 24 2.90 -2.33 7.60
C ASN A 24 3.82 -3.45 7.13
N GLY A 25 3.22 -4.58 6.74
CA GLY A 25 3.92 -5.72 6.18
C GLY A 25 4.28 -5.57 4.71
N ALA A 26 4.76 -6.67 4.12
CA ALA A 26 5.06 -6.78 2.70
C ALA A 26 4.33 -7.98 2.10
N SER A 27 4.02 -7.92 0.81
CA SER A 27 3.54 -9.06 0.02
C SER A 27 4.60 -9.49 -0.99
N VAL A 28 4.57 -10.75 -1.38
CA VAL A 28 5.50 -11.32 -2.35
C VAL A 28 4.71 -12.02 -3.45
N ASP A 29 5.05 -11.76 -4.70
CA ASP A 29 4.44 -12.42 -5.85
C ASP A 29 5.22 -13.67 -6.30
N GLU A 30 4.64 -14.36 -7.26
CA GLU A 30 5.18 -15.58 -7.86
C GLU A 30 6.50 -15.39 -8.64
N ASN A 31 6.87 -14.15 -8.93
CA ASN A 31 8.07 -13.76 -9.67
C ASN A 31 9.13 -13.08 -8.80
N ASN A 32 9.05 -13.28 -7.47
CA ASN A 32 9.97 -12.69 -6.49
C ASN A 32 9.89 -11.15 -6.38
N GLY A 33 8.80 -10.55 -6.82
CA GLY A 33 8.48 -9.16 -6.54
C GLY A 33 8.01 -9.00 -5.09
N ILE A 34 8.61 -8.08 -4.36
CA ILE A 34 8.33 -7.78 -2.95
C ILE A 34 7.72 -6.40 -2.89
N TYR A 35 6.47 -6.32 -2.44
CA TYR A 35 5.68 -5.09 -2.42
C TYR A 35 5.64 -4.50 -1.02
N VAL A 36 6.09 -3.26 -0.89
CA VAL A 36 6.17 -2.53 0.37
C VAL A 36 5.64 -1.11 0.18
N ALA A 37 4.75 -0.68 1.05
CA ALA A 37 4.31 0.70 1.11
C ALA A 37 4.99 1.41 2.29
N SER A 38 5.53 2.59 2.06
CA SER A 38 5.93 3.55 3.09
C SER A 38 4.88 4.65 3.19
N ASP A 39 5.06 5.59 4.11
CA ASP A 39 4.22 6.79 4.23
C ASP A 39 4.32 7.75 3.02
N LYS A 40 5.14 7.44 2.00
CA LYS A 40 5.36 8.27 0.80
C LYS A 40 5.17 7.53 -0.51
N TYR A 41 5.57 6.25 -0.54
CA TYR A 41 5.68 5.51 -1.80
C TYR A 41 5.18 4.08 -1.68
N MET A 42 4.55 3.62 -2.74
CA MET A 42 4.38 2.20 -3.02
C MET A 42 5.58 1.71 -3.83
N ARG A 43 6.18 0.57 -3.45
CA ARG A 43 7.38 0.02 -4.11
C ARG A 43 7.25 -1.45 -4.42
N LYS A 44 7.83 -1.84 -5.55
CA LYS A 44 8.23 -3.19 -5.86
C LYS A 44 9.75 -3.28 -5.75
N VAL A 45 10.24 -4.13 -4.88
CA VAL A 45 11.64 -4.55 -4.79
C VAL A 45 11.70 -5.97 -5.33
N VAL A 46 12.77 -6.36 -6.01
CA VAL A 46 12.87 -7.68 -6.67
C VAL A 46 14.00 -8.48 -6.07
N TRP A 47 13.73 -9.73 -5.71
CA TRP A 47 14.75 -10.72 -5.42
C TRP A 47 15.18 -11.40 -6.71
N THR A 48 16.40 -11.14 -7.19
CA THR A 48 16.92 -11.67 -8.46
C THR A 48 17.44 -13.10 -8.38
N GLY A 49 17.32 -13.75 -7.22
CA GLY A 49 17.97 -15.04 -6.92
C GLY A 49 19.31 -14.89 -6.23
N THR A 50 19.96 -13.74 -6.36
CA THR A 50 21.29 -13.47 -5.78
C THR A 50 21.35 -12.15 -5.01
N LYS A 51 20.51 -11.17 -5.34
CA LYS A 51 20.49 -9.85 -4.69
C LYS A 51 19.08 -9.30 -4.57
N LEU A 52 18.88 -8.46 -3.57
CA LEU A 52 17.69 -7.64 -3.41
C LEU A 52 17.86 -6.34 -4.23
N SER A 53 17.07 -6.16 -5.28
CA SER A 53 17.23 -5.07 -6.25
C SER A 53 16.11 -4.05 -6.19
N THR A 54 16.47 -2.78 -6.33
CA THR A 54 15.56 -1.64 -6.55
C THR A 54 15.69 -1.06 -7.95
N ASP A 55 16.41 -1.73 -8.84
CA ASP A 55 16.70 -1.27 -10.19
C ASP A 55 15.53 -1.62 -11.14
N GLU A 56 15.08 -0.66 -11.93
CA GLU A 56 14.00 -0.83 -12.90
C GLU A 56 14.30 -1.92 -13.95
N LYS A 57 15.58 -2.10 -14.32
CA LYS A 57 15.98 -3.17 -15.24
C LYS A 57 15.73 -4.58 -14.70
N ASP A 58 15.68 -4.73 -13.37
CA ASP A 58 15.35 -5.97 -12.69
C ASP A 58 13.83 -6.08 -12.41
N GLY A 59 13.02 -5.11 -12.89
CA GLY A 59 11.58 -5.07 -12.74
C GLY A 59 11.09 -4.38 -11.46
N ALA A 60 11.98 -3.74 -10.70
CA ALA A 60 11.61 -2.94 -9.55
C ALA A 60 10.99 -1.59 -9.99
N TRP A 61 10.18 -1.00 -9.11
CA TRP A 61 9.61 0.32 -9.36
C TRP A 61 9.21 1.02 -8.06
N GLN A 62 8.97 2.33 -8.16
CA GLN A 62 8.46 3.19 -7.10
C GLN A 62 7.37 4.10 -7.66
N SER A 63 6.30 4.32 -6.89
CA SER A 63 5.18 5.18 -7.25
C SER A 63 4.72 5.99 -6.06
N GLU A 64 4.47 7.26 -6.26
CA GLU A 64 3.73 8.09 -5.32
C GLU A 64 2.26 7.69 -5.29
N TYR A 65 1.60 7.97 -4.16
CA TYR A 65 0.16 7.87 -3.97
C TYR A 65 -0.32 9.01 -3.08
N GLU A 66 -1.64 9.19 -2.92
CA GLU A 66 -2.17 10.29 -2.12
C GLU A 66 -1.93 10.04 -0.63
N THR A 67 -1.35 11.04 0.04
CA THR A 67 -1.14 11.05 1.49
C THR A 67 -1.99 12.13 2.13
N GLY A 68 -2.36 11.94 3.39
CA GLY A 68 -3.23 12.85 4.11
C GLY A 68 -2.48 13.86 4.96
N GLN A 69 -3.27 14.57 5.75
CA GLN A 69 -2.77 15.38 6.87
C GLN A 69 -2.48 14.48 8.06
N GLU A 70 -1.92 15.04 9.14
CA GLU A 70 -1.71 14.31 10.37
C GLU A 70 -3.01 13.63 10.82
N PRO A 71 -2.98 12.31 10.99
CA PRO A 71 -4.20 11.53 11.13
C PRO A 71 -4.77 11.58 12.55
N PRO A 72 -6.03 11.11 12.70
CA PRO A 72 -6.57 10.77 14.02
C PRO A 72 -5.69 9.74 14.74
N ALA A 73 -5.91 9.59 16.05
CA ALA A 73 -5.05 8.86 16.99
C ALA A 73 -4.69 7.41 16.63
N ILE A 74 -5.44 6.76 15.74
CA ILE A 74 -5.27 5.34 15.39
C ILE A 74 -4.25 5.07 14.29
N LYS A 75 -3.81 6.09 13.57
CA LYS A 75 -2.96 5.93 12.39
C LYS A 75 -1.55 6.43 12.67
N GLU A 76 -0.55 5.69 12.23
CA GLU A 76 0.84 6.08 12.33
C GLU A 76 1.33 6.65 10.99
N GLY A 77 1.54 7.98 10.94
CA GLY A 77 2.00 8.68 9.76
C GLY A 77 0.89 9.14 8.81
N THR A 78 1.26 9.76 7.70
CA THR A 78 0.36 10.40 6.72
C THR A 78 0.03 9.51 5.52
N GLY A 79 0.67 8.35 5.41
CA GLY A 79 0.52 7.41 4.31
C GLY A 79 -0.49 6.30 4.59
N THR A 80 -0.33 5.19 3.92
CA THR A 80 -1.15 3.99 4.13
C THR A 80 -0.75 3.21 5.36
N GLY A 81 -1.71 2.64 6.10
CA GLY A 81 -1.49 1.58 7.08
C GLY A 81 -1.66 0.16 6.51
N SER A 82 -2.09 0.05 5.26
CA SER A 82 -2.35 -1.24 4.62
C SER A 82 -1.06 -1.99 4.28
N THR A 83 -0.98 -3.27 4.61
CA THR A 83 -0.08 -4.18 3.91
C THR A 83 -0.57 -4.31 2.46
N PRO A 84 0.30 -4.16 1.45
CA PRO A 84 -0.10 -4.34 0.06
C PRO A 84 -0.72 -5.71 -0.19
N THR A 85 -1.82 -5.77 -0.92
CA THR A 85 -2.51 -7.02 -1.26
C THR A 85 -2.46 -7.25 -2.76
N LEU A 86 -2.07 -8.45 -3.19
CA LEU A 86 -1.97 -8.80 -4.59
C LEU A 86 -3.35 -9.12 -5.16
N MET A 87 -3.57 -8.71 -6.42
CA MET A 87 -4.78 -8.94 -7.20
C MET A 87 -4.40 -9.40 -8.61
N GLY A 88 -5.08 -10.43 -9.12
CA GLY A 88 -4.74 -11.07 -10.39
C GLY A 88 -3.52 -12.01 -10.26
N PHE A 89 -3.68 -13.26 -10.66
CA PHE A 89 -2.68 -14.32 -10.53
C PHE A 89 -2.72 -15.24 -11.76
N GLY A 90 -1.66 -16.05 -11.94
CA GLY A 90 -1.60 -17.02 -13.02
C GLY A 90 -1.79 -16.37 -14.39
N ASP A 91 -2.83 -16.76 -15.13
CA ASP A 91 -3.14 -16.26 -16.47
C ASP A 91 -4.09 -15.05 -16.48
N ASP A 92 -4.37 -14.45 -15.31
CA ASP A 92 -5.17 -13.23 -15.26
C ASP A 92 -4.50 -12.11 -16.07
N GLU A 93 -5.32 -11.38 -16.85
CA GLU A 93 -4.84 -10.32 -17.74
C GLU A 93 -4.15 -9.19 -16.98
N ASP A 94 -4.80 -8.73 -15.90
CA ASP A 94 -4.29 -7.65 -15.08
C ASP A 94 -3.62 -8.18 -13.81
N LYS A 95 -2.37 -7.78 -13.59
CA LYS A 95 -1.62 -8.05 -12.36
C LYS A 95 -1.48 -6.76 -11.58
N LEU A 96 -2.17 -6.69 -10.45
CA LEU A 96 -2.26 -5.49 -9.64
C LEU A 96 -1.79 -5.73 -8.20
N VAL A 97 -1.39 -4.65 -7.53
CA VAL A 97 -1.22 -4.60 -6.08
C VAL A 97 -2.05 -3.45 -5.53
N VAL A 98 -2.77 -3.71 -4.45
CA VAL A 98 -3.81 -2.82 -3.93
C VAL A 98 -3.50 -2.41 -2.50
N ILE A 99 -3.71 -1.12 -2.20
CA ILE A 99 -3.68 -0.55 -0.85
C ILE A 99 -4.88 0.38 -0.65
N THR A 100 -5.19 0.73 0.60
CA THR A 100 -5.86 2.00 0.88
C THR A 100 -4.80 3.10 0.96
N ASP A 101 -5.09 4.31 0.51
CA ASP A 101 -4.14 5.42 0.59
C ASP A 101 -4.23 6.18 1.93
N GLY A 102 -3.47 7.28 2.04
CA GLY A 102 -3.44 8.13 3.21
C GLY A 102 -4.37 9.34 3.16
N ALA A 103 -5.18 9.51 2.12
CA ALA A 103 -6.09 10.65 2.01
C ALA A 103 -7.06 10.71 3.20
N ASN A 104 -7.51 11.92 3.57
CA ASN A 104 -8.48 12.10 4.66
C ASN A 104 -9.77 11.27 4.44
N LYS A 105 -10.19 11.15 3.19
CA LYS A 105 -11.18 10.17 2.71
C LYS A 105 -10.43 9.23 1.80
N MET A 106 -10.06 8.07 2.34
CA MET A 106 -9.19 7.11 1.66
C MET A 106 -9.76 6.64 0.33
N HIS A 107 -8.85 6.29 -0.56
CA HIS A 107 -9.14 5.56 -1.78
C HIS A 107 -8.66 4.12 -1.66
N ILE A 108 -9.28 3.21 -2.38
CA ILE A 108 -8.63 1.99 -2.84
C ILE A 108 -7.78 2.40 -4.04
N VAL A 109 -6.49 2.09 -4.00
CA VAL A 109 -5.55 2.39 -5.07
C VAL A 109 -4.93 1.09 -5.57
N ALA A 110 -5.09 0.82 -6.87
CA ALA A 110 -4.53 -0.34 -7.55
C ALA A 110 -3.35 0.10 -8.43
N PHE A 111 -2.22 -0.57 -8.29
CA PHE A 111 -1.01 -0.30 -9.08
C PHE A 111 -0.71 -1.48 -10.00
N TRP A 112 -0.25 -1.20 -11.21
CA TRP A 112 0.30 -2.21 -12.11
C TRP A 112 1.51 -2.88 -11.45
N ARG A 113 1.48 -4.21 -11.27
CA ARG A 113 2.59 -4.96 -10.67
C ARG A 113 3.79 -5.06 -11.60
N ASP A 114 3.52 -5.27 -12.87
CA ASP A 114 4.52 -5.51 -13.89
C ASP A 114 4.57 -4.36 -14.91
N GLN A 115 4.50 -4.62 -16.19
CA GLN A 115 4.50 -3.57 -17.19
C GLN A 115 3.18 -2.82 -17.20
N ILE A 116 3.26 -1.51 -17.33
CA ILE A 116 2.10 -0.67 -17.61
C ILE A 116 1.69 -0.95 -19.07
N PRO A 117 0.41 -1.23 -19.36
CA PRO A 117 -0.05 -1.41 -20.75
C PRO A 117 0.38 -0.22 -21.63
N ALA A 118 0.85 -0.52 -22.84
CA ALA A 118 1.46 0.49 -23.72
C ALA A 118 0.50 1.62 -24.15
N ASP A 119 -0.80 1.32 -24.18
CA ASP A 119 -1.88 2.26 -24.51
C ASP A 119 -2.51 2.91 -23.26
N PHE A 120 -2.08 2.51 -22.06
CA PHE A 120 -2.59 3.07 -20.81
C PHE A 120 -2.18 4.53 -20.66
N LYS A 121 -3.14 5.37 -20.30
CA LYS A 121 -2.91 6.78 -19.98
C LYS A 121 -3.18 7.00 -18.50
N GLN A 122 -2.29 7.74 -17.85
CA GLN A 122 -2.50 8.14 -16.46
C GLN A 122 -3.90 8.72 -16.26
N LYS A 123 -4.63 8.18 -15.31
CA LYS A 123 -5.96 8.67 -14.95
C LYS A 123 -5.87 10.01 -14.24
N GLU A 124 -6.80 10.89 -14.56
CA GLU A 124 -6.94 12.19 -13.90
C GLU A 124 -7.10 12.02 -12.38
N GLY A 125 -6.43 12.87 -11.62
CA GLY A 125 -6.45 12.83 -10.15
C GLY A 125 -5.48 11.81 -9.52
N THR A 126 -4.81 10.96 -10.30
CA THR A 126 -3.80 10.03 -9.77
C THR A 126 -2.41 10.64 -9.75
N LYS A 127 -1.57 10.22 -8.80
CA LYS A 127 -0.21 10.74 -8.62
C LYS A 127 0.81 10.19 -9.63
N SER A 128 0.49 9.08 -10.29
CA SER A 128 1.43 8.36 -11.15
C SER A 128 0.71 7.52 -12.20
N ASN A 129 1.34 7.33 -13.35
CA ASN A 129 0.87 6.39 -14.37
C ASN A 129 1.01 4.91 -13.95
N ARG A 130 1.70 4.62 -12.84
CA ARG A 130 1.73 3.29 -12.23
C ARG A 130 0.38 2.93 -11.59
N ILE A 131 -0.44 3.91 -11.25
CA ILE A 131 -1.78 3.70 -10.69
C ILE A 131 -2.74 3.31 -11.81
N ALA A 132 -3.14 2.03 -11.81
CA ALA A 132 -4.09 1.48 -12.77
C ALA A 132 -5.49 2.06 -12.55
N ASP A 133 -5.89 2.18 -11.28
CA ASP A 133 -7.14 2.80 -10.89
C ASP A 133 -7.14 3.27 -9.43
N GLN A 134 -8.08 4.19 -9.13
CA GLN A 134 -8.25 4.76 -7.80
C GLN A 134 -9.73 5.07 -7.56
N PHE A 135 -10.28 4.58 -6.42
CA PHE A 135 -11.69 4.76 -6.07
C PHE A 135 -11.83 5.35 -4.68
N SER A 136 -12.61 6.42 -4.56
CA SER A 136 -13.02 6.97 -3.27
C SER A 136 -13.93 6.00 -2.52
N ILE A 137 -13.68 5.85 -1.22
CA ILE A 137 -14.44 4.99 -0.32
C ILE A 137 -15.42 5.83 0.48
N THR A 138 -16.66 5.40 0.58
CA THR A 138 -17.67 6.02 1.46
C THR A 138 -17.83 5.26 2.77
N ALA A 139 -17.60 3.95 2.77
CA ALA A 139 -17.78 3.05 3.92
C ALA A 139 -19.13 3.23 4.63
N GLY A 140 -20.15 3.72 3.91
CA GLY A 140 -21.46 4.03 4.49
C GLY A 140 -21.52 5.32 5.32
N GLN A 141 -20.43 6.07 5.40
CA GLN A 141 -20.36 7.32 6.14
C GLN A 141 -21.12 8.46 5.43
N PRO A 142 -21.59 9.48 6.17
CA PRO A 142 -22.18 10.67 5.60
C PRO A 142 -21.24 11.40 4.63
N ALA A 143 -21.78 12.10 3.66
CA ALA A 143 -21.00 12.84 2.66
C ALA A 143 -20.08 13.92 3.26
N ASP A 144 -20.46 14.47 4.41
CA ASP A 144 -19.72 15.47 5.18
C ASP A 144 -18.74 14.85 6.22
N ALA A 145 -18.61 13.51 6.29
CA ALA A 145 -17.62 12.87 7.12
C ALA A 145 -16.24 13.47 6.83
N LYS A 146 -15.54 13.86 7.89
CA LYS A 146 -14.21 14.47 7.79
C LYS A 146 -13.13 13.43 7.46
N TRP A 147 -13.28 12.24 8.00
CA TRP A 147 -12.33 11.15 7.91
C TRP A 147 -13.02 9.86 7.48
N ILE A 148 -12.43 9.14 6.59
CA ILE A 148 -12.73 7.76 6.23
C ILE A 148 -11.38 7.11 5.99
N GLN A 149 -10.87 6.34 6.94
CA GLN A 149 -9.51 5.80 6.89
C GLN A 149 -9.43 4.41 7.51
N SER A 150 -8.40 3.68 7.14
CA SER A 150 -8.14 2.33 7.65
C SER A 150 -6.66 2.07 7.83
N GLU A 151 -6.33 1.34 8.90
CA GLU A 151 -5.04 0.68 9.10
C GLU A 151 -5.07 -0.79 8.63
N GLN A 152 -6.24 -1.28 8.20
CA GLN A 152 -6.42 -2.66 7.77
C GLN A 152 -6.04 -2.84 6.30
N SER A 153 -5.49 -4.02 6.00
CA SER A 153 -5.17 -4.40 4.64
C SER A 153 -6.44 -4.66 3.82
N VAL A 154 -6.38 -4.34 2.54
CA VAL A 154 -7.47 -4.64 1.59
C VAL A 154 -7.60 -6.15 1.44
N VAL A 155 -8.80 -6.69 1.57
CA VAL A 155 -9.08 -8.08 1.24
C VAL A 155 -9.47 -8.18 -0.23
N VAL A 156 -8.87 -9.11 -0.97
CA VAL A 156 -9.08 -9.30 -2.41
C VAL A 156 -9.60 -10.71 -2.69
N LYS A 157 -10.58 -10.79 -3.59
CA LYS A 157 -11.04 -12.05 -4.20
C LYS A 157 -11.34 -11.81 -5.68
N GLY A 158 -10.58 -12.46 -6.59
CA GLY A 158 -10.60 -12.11 -8.02
C GLY A 158 -10.25 -10.62 -8.18
N TYR A 159 -11.06 -9.87 -8.89
CA TYR A 159 -10.94 -8.41 -9.01
C TYR A 159 -11.88 -7.64 -8.05
N GLY A 160 -12.48 -8.32 -7.08
CA GLY A 160 -13.23 -7.70 -6.01
C GLY A 160 -12.33 -7.33 -4.84
N ALA A 161 -12.57 -6.16 -4.23
CA ALA A 161 -11.84 -5.66 -3.07
C ALA A 161 -12.81 -5.30 -1.94
N PHE A 162 -12.41 -5.62 -0.70
CA PHE A 162 -13.16 -5.26 0.50
C PHE A 162 -12.24 -4.49 1.45
N VAL A 163 -12.76 -3.42 2.01
CA VAL A 163 -12.09 -2.55 2.99
C VAL A 163 -13.01 -2.23 4.14
N VAL A 164 -12.43 -1.81 5.26
CA VAL A 164 -13.16 -1.33 6.44
C VAL A 164 -12.74 0.11 6.73
N ASP A 165 -13.63 0.87 7.35
CA ASP A 165 -13.32 2.15 7.99
C ASP A 165 -13.09 1.90 9.48
N ASN A 166 -11.93 2.34 9.99
CA ASN A 166 -11.58 2.20 11.41
C ASN A 166 -11.88 3.47 12.21
N ILE A 167 -12.34 4.55 11.55
CA ILE A 167 -12.64 5.78 12.24
C ILE A 167 -13.98 5.67 12.94
N VAL A 168 -13.99 5.97 14.22
CA VAL A 168 -15.21 6.05 15.02
C VAL A 168 -15.77 7.47 15.01
N ASP A 169 -17.10 7.60 15.06
CA ASP A 169 -17.81 8.91 15.00
C ASP A 169 -17.37 9.89 16.09
N LYS A 170 -16.95 9.35 17.25
CA LYS A 170 -16.45 10.13 18.38
C LYS A 170 -15.08 9.61 18.80
N MET A 171 -14.06 10.21 18.21
CA MET A 171 -12.68 9.92 18.62
C MET A 171 -12.45 10.43 20.05
N PRO A 172 -11.87 9.59 20.93
CA PRO A 172 -11.39 10.06 22.25
C PRO A 172 -10.38 11.20 22.06
N GLU A 173 -10.47 12.23 22.91
CA GLU A 173 -9.49 13.34 22.89
C GLU A 173 -8.10 12.86 23.31
N ASP A 174 -8.03 11.85 24.15
CA ASP A 174 -6.80 11.21 24.58
C ASP A 174 -6.36 10.12 23.59
N LYS A 175 -5.16 10.30 23.02
CA LYS A 175 -4.57 9.36 22.04
C LYS A 175 -4.40 7.93 22.60
N LEU A 176 -4.07 7.80 23.88
CA LEU A 176 -3.88 6.50 24.52
C LEU A 176 -5.21 5.77 24.70
N LEU A 177 -6.25 6.49 25.13
CA LEU A 177 -7.60 5.93 25.24
C LEU A 177 -8.15 5.59 23.85
N GLY A 178 -7.84 6.41 22.84
CA GLY A 178 -8.17 6.12 21.45
C GLY A 178 -7.56 4.81 20.96
N ALA A 179 -6.28 4.61 21.21
CA ALA A 179 -5.57 3.39 20.83
C ALA A 179 -6.10 2.14 21.57
N ILE A 180 -6.47 2.26 22.85
CA ILE A 180 -7.03 1.14 23.63
C ILE A 180 -8.47 0.80 23.19
N ALA A 181 -9.26 1.81 22.83
CA ALA A 181 -10.66 1.61 22.44
C ALA A 181 -10.83 1.02 21.03
N LEU A 182 -9.78 1.10 20.19
CA LEU A 182 -9.81 0.75 18.78
C LEU A 182 -8.93 -0.48 18.44
N GLY A 183 -8.12 -0.97 19.37
CA GLY A 183 -7.32 -2.19 19.28
C GLY A 183 -8.05 -3.38 19.82
#